data_df6e7b0b6b01b7817b0f3faf225f4b7e
#
_entry.id   df6e7b0b6b01b7817b0f3faf225f4b7e
#
_cell.length_a   1.000
_cell.length_b   1.000
_cell.length_c   1.000
_cell.angle_alpha   90.00
_cell.angle_beta   90.00
_cell.angle_gamma   90.00
#
_symmetry.space_group_name_H-M   'P 1'
#
loop_
_entity.id
_entity.type
_entity.pdbx_description
1 polymer ?
#
loop_
_entity_poly.entity_id
_entity_poly.type
_entity_poly.pdbx_seq_one_letter_code
_entity_poly.pdbx_strand_id
1 'polypeptide(L)'
;MPEADPRTAPPDQIKSDQIKSDQIKSDQAGPVQVWVVSDGTAGMRLQSVALAAALQRARPDWVCDEFTVAPHRMTRALPRLAASLPGMPLYDTAPSRGHIPRRPHTGRFPDIMITCGRRMAGYALALRRRAHAAAVATRIVHIQDPRLPPHLFDALVVPRHDQARGPNVLVTTGALNRLTPASIQAALMEMPSRWLGATRRTAVAVMLGGDNRRYRVDDAMASGMAGRLAAFARDNDAQLILVASRRTPDLLVDRITAALPTDQVMLPHDDEPNIYPGVLGLAQATIITADSVNMASEAAISGRPVMIAPWRAATPDNPSGETGRLRAFHDAMFAAGHTVPLGARIPSGPFERLDEMDRLAEQLLKLLGR
;
A
#
# COMPACT_ATOMS: atom_id res chain seq x y z
N MET A 1 -53.73 -6.15 -38.94
CA MET A 1 -52.97 -7.20 -38.21
C MET A 1 -52.82 -6.72 -36.78
N PRO A 2 -53.24 -7.45 -35.73
CA PRO A 2 -53.14 -6.98 -34.35
C PRO A 2 -51.70 -7.14 -33.84
N GLU A 3 -51.21 -6.09 -33.17
CA GLU A 3 -49.94 -6.07 -32.46
C GLU A 3 -49.95 -7.15 -31.35
N ALA A 4 -48.88 -7.92 -31.26
CA ALA A 4 -48.73 -8.96 -30.27
C ALA A 4 -48.50 -8.34 -28.86
N ASP A 5 -49.28 -8.76 -27.89
CA ASP A 5 -49.16 -8.36 -26.46
C ASP A 5 -47.79 -8.81 -25.92
N PRO A 6 -46.96 -7.91 -25.38
CA PRO A 6 -45.63 -8.24 -24.88
C PRO A 6 -45.62 -9.17 -23.62
N ARG A 7 -46.79 -9.53 -23.10
CA ARG A 7 -46.93 -10.41 -21.90
C ARG A 7 -46.96 -11.91 -22.19
N THR A 8 -46.82 -12.32 -23.44
CA THR A 8 -46.92 -13.74 -23.85
C THR A 8 -45.63 -14.39 -24.31
N ALA A 9 -44.46 -13.77 -24.05
CA ALA A 9 -43.17 -14.38 -24.39
C ALA A 9 -42.79 -15.49 -23.38
N PRO A 10 -42.27 -16.64 -23.84
CA PRO A 10 -41.83 -17.70 -22.94
C PRO A 10 -40.66 -17.23 -22.05
N PRO A 11 -40.56 -17.72 -20.78
CA PRO A 11 -39.63 -17.25 -19.78
C PRO A 11 -38.15 -17.31 -20.20
N ASP A 12 -37.78 -18.17 -21.12
CA ASP A 12 -36.43 -18.30 -21.67
C ASP A 12 -36.10 -17.20 -22.69
N GLN A 13 -37.11 -16.69 -23.40
CA GLN A 13 -36.95 -15.59 -24.32
C GLN A 13 -36.79 -14.25 -23.60
N ILE A 14 -37.52 -14.07 -22.49
CA ILE A 14 -37.39 -12.88 -21.62
C ILE A 14 -35.99 -12.84 -20.99
N LYS A 15 -35.45 -13.98 -20.55
CA LYS A 15 -34.07 -14.05 -20.01
C LYS A 15 -33.03 -13.79 -21.08
N SER A 16 -33.21 -14.29 -22.32
CA SER A 16 -32.26 -14.07 -23.41
C SER A 16 -32.25 -12.63 -23.89
N ASP A 17 -33.42 -11.98 -23.91
CA ASP A 17 -33.55 -10.57 -24.31
C ASP A 17 -33.06 -9.62 -23.20
N GLN A 18 -33.21 -10.00 -21.94
CA GLN A 18 -32.64 -9.28 -20.79
C GLN A 18 -31.12 -9.38 -20.79
N ILE A 19 -30.55 -10.57 -21.01
CA ILE A 19 -29.10 -10.77 -21.14
C ILE A 19 -28.55 -10.01 -22.35
N LYS A 20 -29.24 -10.00 -23.48
CA LYS A 20 -28.85 -9.21 -24.67
C LYS A 20 -28.95 -7.69 -24.40
N SER A 21 -30.01 -7.22 -23.72
CA SER A 21 -30.15 -5.80 -23.39
C SER A 21 -29.10 -5.32 -22.39
N ASP A 22 -28.71 -6.19 -21.45
CA ASP A 22 -27.65 -5.90 -20.47
C ASP A 22 -26.26 -5.98 -21.13
N GLN A 23 -26.05 -6.89 -22.08
CA GLN A 23 -24.84 -6.93 -22.91
C GLN A 23 -24.73 -5.73 -23.85
N ILE A 24 -25.81 -5.31 -24.50
CA ILE A 24 -25.85 -4.12 -25.37
C ILE A 24 -25.63 -2.83 -24.55
N LYS A 25 -26.12 -2.76 -23.30
CA LYS A 25 -25.81 -1.66 -22.37
C LYS A 25 -24.37 -1.66 -21.90
N SER A 26 -23.76 -2.83 -21.74
CA SER A 26 -22.34 -3.01 -21.40
C SER A 26 -21.43 -2.58 -22.55
N ASP A 27 -21.78 -2.89 -23.79
CA ASP A 27 -21.00 -2.55 -24.99
C ASP A 27 -21.11 -1.06 -25.39
N GLN A 28 -22.10 -0.33 -24.88
CA GLN A 28 -22.24 1.12 -25.05
C GLN A 28 -21.65 1.96 -23.92
N ALA A 29 -21.30 1.37 -22.81
CA ALA A 29 -20.55 2.03 -21.73
C ALA A 29 -19.06 1.94 -22.05
N GLY A 30 -18.41 3.05 -22.33
CA GLY A 30 -16.94 3.11 -22.45
C GLY A 30 -16.25 2.50 -21.22
N PRO A 31 -14.92 2.29 -21.25
CA PRO A 31 -14.19 1.65 -20.17
C PRO A 31 -14.44 2.35 -18.83
N VAL A 32 -14.51 1.56 -17.76
CA VAL A 32 -14.67 2.09 -16.39
C VAL A 32 -13.50 3.00 -16.05
N GLN A 33 -13.79 4.24 -15.67
CA GLN A 33 -12.80 5.25 -15.34
C GLN A 33 -12.51 5.23 -13.83
N VAL A 34 -11.29 4.92 -13.45
CA VAL A 34 -10.81 4.91 -12.06
C VAL A 34 -9.85 6.08 -11.85
N TRP A 35 -10.18 6.96 -10.91
CA TRP A 35 -9.26 8.03 -10.51
C TRP A 35 -8.58 7.69 -9.19
N VAL A 36 -7.25 7.69 -9.22
CA VAL A 36 -6.41 7.66 -8.02
C VAL A 36 -6.07 9.08 -7.63
N VAL A 37 -6.62 9.58 -6.53
CA VAL A 37 -6.43 10.97 -6.12
C VAL A 37 -5.72 11.04 -4.78
N SER A 38 -4.56 11.72 -4.74
CA SER A 38 -3.71 11.85 -3.57
C SER A 38 -3.37 13.31 -3.24
N ASP A 39 -2.94 13.57 -2.01
CA ASP A 39 -2.40 14.87 -1.58
C ASP A 39 -0.88 14.98 -1.77
N GLY A 40 -0.27 14.07 -2.53
CA GLY A 40 1.18 14.01 -2.76
C GLY A 40 1.97 13.36 -1.62
N THR A 41 1.33 12.96 -0.50
CA THR A 41 2.00 12.22 0.57
C THR A 41 2.42 10.83 0.06
N ALA A 42 3.72 10.57 -0.05
CA ALA A 42 4.27 9.41 -0.74
C ALA A 42 3.67 8.06 -0.28
N GLY A 43 3.60 7.81 1.04
CA GLY A 43 3.05 6.55 1.56
C GLY A 43 1.55 6.36 1.29
N MET A 44 0.76 7.46 1.24
CA MET A 44 -0.66 7.40 0.91
C MET A 44 -0.87 7.18 -0.58
N ARG A 45 -0.11 7.90 -1.41
CA ARG A 45 -0.10 7.75 -2.85
C ARG A 45 0.22 6.31 -3.27
N LEU A 46 1.29 5.73 -2.70
CA LEU A 46 1.70 4.35 -3.01
C LEU A 46 0.60 3.33 -2.73
N GLN A 47 -0.12 3.45 -1.61
CA GLN A 47 -1.23 2.55 -1.28
C GLN A 47 -2.40 2.67 -2.26
N SER A 48 -2.76 3.90 -2.66
CA SER A 48 -3.83 4.14 -3.63
C SER A 48 -3.49 3.58 -5.01
N VAL A 49 -2.25 3.80 -5.46
CA VAL A 49 -1.74 3.27 -6.74
C VAL A 49 -1.65 1.74 -6.70
N ALA A 50 -1.26 1.16 -5.56
CA ALA A 50 -1.20 -0.28 -5.39
C ALA A 50 -2.58 -0.94 -5.54
N LEU A 51 -3.61 -0.34 -4.91
CA LEU A 51 -4.97 -0.85 -5.03
C LEU A 51 -5.50 -0.72 -6.46
N ALA A 52 -5.25 0.40 -7.13
CA ALA A 52 -5.62 0.59 -8.53
C ALA A 52 -4.95 -0.45 -9.44
N ALA A 53 -3.66 -0.73 -9.23
CA ALA A 53 -2.93 -1.74 -9.98
C ALA A 53 -3.49 -3.16 -9.75
N ALA A 54 -3.91 -3.50 -8.53
CA ALA A 54 -4.56 -4.78 -8.25
C ALA A 54 -5.93 -4.90 -8.94
N LEU A 55 -6.73 -3.83 -8.90
CA LEU A 55 -8.00 -3.78 -9.62
C LEU A 55 -7.80 -3.89 -11.14
N GLN A 56 -6.77 -3.23 -11.69
CA GLN A 56 -6.47 -3.29 -13.11
C GLN A 56 -5.96 -4.67 -13.55
N ARG A 57 -5.26 -5.43 -12.69
CA ARG A 57 -4.94 -6.84 -12.98
C ARG A 57 -6.20 -7.70 -13.05
N ALA A 58 -7.16 -7.48 -12.16
CA ALA A 58 -8.43 -8.20 -12.15
C ALA A 58 -9.39 -7.73 -13.28
N ARG A 59 -9.29 -6.49 -13.72
CA ARG A 59 -10.11 -5.86 -14.77
C ARG A 59 -9.23 -5.05 -15.72
N PRO A 60 -8.56 -5.70 -16.68
CA PRO A 60 -7.65 -5.04 -17.62
C PRO A 60 -8.33 -4.00 -18.54
N ASP A 61 -9.64 -4.09 -18.67
CA ASP A 61 -10.50 -3.16 -19.41
C ASP A 61 -10.70 -1.80 -18.71
N TRP A 62 -10.30 -1.67 -17.44
CA TRP A 62 -10.43 -0.42 -16.68
C TRP A 62 -9.29 0.55 -16.97
N VAL A 63 -9.62 1.84 -17.07
CA VAL A 63 -8.64 2.91 -17.25
C VAL A 63 -8.39 3.60 -15.92
N CYS A 64 -7.13 3.62 -15.49
CA CYS A 64 -6.72 4.20 -14.22
C CYS A 64 -5.87 5.46 -14.46
N ASP A 65 -6.37 6.61 -13.99
CA ASP A 65 -5.66 7.89 -14.04
C ASP A 65 -5.24 8.34 -12.64
N GLU A 66 -4.03 8.89 -12.52
CA GLU A 66 -3.51 9.38 -11.26
C GLU A 66 -3.47 10.90 -11.20
N PHE A 67 -3.94 11.46 -10.07
CA PHE A 67 -3.98 12.90 -9.82
C PHE A 67 -3.43 13.26 -8.45
N THR A 68 -2.65 14.34 -8.40
CA THR A 68 -2.21 14.94 -7.15
C THR A 68 -2.92 16.28 -6.95
N VAL A 69 -3.53 16.47 -5.79
CA VAL A 69 -4.30 17.67 -5.45
C VAL A 69 -3.90 18.22 -4.09
N ALA A 70 -4.06 19.52 -3.90
CA ALA A 70 -4.00 20.15 -2.59
C ALA A 70 -5.45 20.33 -2.06
N PRO A 71 -5.96 19.43 -1.19
CA PRO A 71 -7.34 19.54 -0.71
C PRO A 71 -7.53 20.83 0.08
N HIS A 72 -8.62 21.55 -0.21
CA HIS A 72 -8.92 22.81 0.45
C HIS A 72 -8.98 22.64 1.98
N ARG A 73 -8.47 23.63 2.73
CA ARG A 73 -8.41 23.56 4.19
C ARG A 73 -9.77 23.30 4.85
N MET A 74 -10.87 23.83 4.30
CA MET A 74 -12.22 23.60 4.83
C MET A 74 -12.68 22.15 4.65
N THR A 75 -12.47 21.54 3.48
CA THR A 75 -12.82 20.12 3.26
C THR A 75 -11.97 19.18 4.12
N ARG A 76 -10.73 19.58 4.43
CA ARG A 76 -9.85 18.85 5.36
C ARG A 76 -10.29 18.98 6.83
N ALA A 77 -10.67 20.19 7.23
CA ALA A 77 -11.06 20.48 8.63
C ALA A 77 -12.47 19.98 8.96
N LEU A 78 -13.39 20.06 8.00
CA LEU A 78 -14.81 19.80 8.17
C LEU A 78 -15.33 18.72 7.18
N PRO A 79 -14.76 17.50 7.21
CA PRO A 79 -15.08 16.47 6.22
C PRO A 79 -16.52 15.98 6.28
N ARG A 80 -17.20 16.07 7.46
CA ARG A 80 -18.63 15.76 7.59
C ARG A 80 -19.50 16.75 6.83
N LEU A 81 -19.16 18.05 6.90
CA LEU A 81 -19.88 19.08 6.13
C LEU A 81 -19.64 18.92 4.64
N ALA A 82 -18.47 18.46 4.24
CA ALA A 82 -18.17 18.16 2.84
C ALA A 82 -19.10 17.09 2.25
N ALA A 83 -19.58 16.16 3.08
CA ALA A 83 -20.58 15.16 2.68
C ALA A 83 -21.99 15.74 2.55
N SER A 84 -22.30 16.83 3.25
CA SER A 84 -23.69 17.33 3.43
C SER A 84 -23.96 18.65 2.70
N LEU A 85 -22.99 19.56 2.62
CA LEU A 85 -23.19 20.89 2.06
C LEU A 85 -22.80 20.99 0.57
N PRO A 86 -23.68 21.53 -0.29
CA PRO A 86 -23.30 21.86 -1.65
C PRO A 86 -22.28 23.00 -1.67
N GLY A 87 -21.45 23.06 -2.73
CA GLY A 87 -20.54 24.20 -2.94
C GLY A 87 -19.27 24.20 -2.10
N MET A 88 -19.01 23.17 -1.26
CA MET A 88 -17.74 23.06 -0.54
C MET A 88 -16.56 23.09 -1.51
N PRO A 89 -15.54 23.95 -1.27
CA PRO A 89 -14.38 24.05 -2.14
C PRO A 89 -13.56 22.76 -2.12
N LEU A 90 -13.13 22.29 -3.31
CA LEU A 90 -12.35 21.05 -3.42
C LEU A 90 -10.87 21.27 -3.15
N TYR A 91 -10.32 22.37 -3.63
CA TYR A 91 -8.90 22.68 -3.55
C TYR A 91 -8.69 24.18 -3.31
N ASP A 92 -7.53 24.55 -2.82
CA ASP A 92 -7.13 25.95 -2.70
C ASP A 92 -6.99 26.57 -4.11
N THR A 93 -7.35 27.85 -4.25
CA THR A 93 -7.35 28.58 -5.53
C THR A 93 -5.96 28.86 -6.10
N ALA A 94 -4.90 28.57 -5.35
CA ALA A 94 -3.53 28.68 -5.84
C ALA A 94 -3.22 27.52 -6.80
N PRO A 95 -2.73 27.79 -8.02
CA PRO A 95 -2.37 26.74 -8.98
C PRO A 95 -1.11 26.02 -8.54
N SER A 96 -1.23 24.98 -7.71
CA SER A 96 -0.18 24.01 -7.55
C SER A 96 -0.23 23.07 -8.78
N ARG A 97 0.92 22.86 -9.40
CA ARG A 97 1.11 21.93 -10.52
C ARG A 97 0.49 20.58 -10.17
N GLY A 98 -0.58 20.20 -10.85
CA GLY A 98 -1.34 18.98 -10.58
C GLY A 98 -2.84 19.24 -10.53
N HIS A 99 -3.37 19.99 -11.49
CA HIS A 99 -4.80 20.09 -11.68
C HIS A 99 -5.33 18.67 -11.97
N ILE A 100 -6.38 18.28 -11.23
CA ILE A 100 -7.36 17.41 -11.88
C ILE A 100 -7.84 18.24 -13.06
N PRO A 101 -7.58 17.83 -14.29
CA PRO A 101 -8.16 18.51 -15.43
C PRO A 101 -9.65 18.61 -15.15
N ARG A 102 -10.28 19.74 -15.41
CA ARG A 102 -11.75 19.84 -15.34
C ARG A 102 -12.41 18.74 -16.13
N ARG A 103 -11.64 18.04 -16.96
CA ARG A 103 -11.97 16.87 -17.76
C ARG A 103 -10.67 16.14 -18.15
N PRO A 104 -10.39 14.93 -17.66
CA PRO A 104 -9.62 13.98 -18.45
C PRO A 104 -10.38 13.79 -19.77
N HIS A 105 -9.73 13.38 -20.81
CA HIS A 105 -10.14 13.30 -22.23
C HIS A 105 -11.64 13.15 -22.58
N THR A 106 -12.52 12.85 -21.62
CA THR A 106 -13.97 12.61 -21.83
C THR A 106 -14.91 13.62 -21.18
N GLY A 107 -14.41 14.55 -20.38
CA GLY A 107 -15.26 15.55 -19.71
C GLY A 107 -16.15 15.01 -18.59
N ARG A 108 -15.94 13.79 -18.09
CA ARG A 108 -16.75 13.09 -17.09
C ARG A 108 -16.05 13.00 -15.74
N PHE A 109 -16.82 12.86 -14.66
CA PHE A 109 -16.35 12.39 -13.38
C PHE A 109 -16.01 10.88 -13.46
N PRO A 110 -15.14 10.33 -12.59
CA PRO A 110 -14.81 8.92 -12.63
C PRO A 110 -15.99 8.05 -12.19
N ASP A 111 -16.02 6.80 -12.64
CA ASP A 111 -16.92 5.78 -12.09
C ASP A 111 -16.51 5.38 -10.68
N ILE A 112 -15.20 5.28 -10.44
CA ILE A 112 -14.60 4.92 -9.16
C ILE A 112 -13.49 5.92 -8.83
N MET A 113 -13.49 6.40 -7.59
CA MET A 113 -12.43 7.25 -7.06
C MET A 113 -11.74 6.56 -5.87
N ILE A 114 -10.43 6.36 -5.97
CA ILE A 114 -9.58 5.79 -4.91
C ILE A 114 -8.84 6.93 -4.23
N THR A 115 -8.97 7.03 -2.90
CA THR A 115 -8.28 8.02 -2.07
C THR A 115 -7.70 7.37 -0.82
N CYS A 116 -6.69 7.99 -0.20
CA CYS A 116 -6.06 7.46 1.01
C CYS A 116 -5.82 8.55 2.05
N GLY A 117 -6.10 8.20 3.31
CA GLY A 117 -5.78 9.02 4.47
C GLY A 117 -6.80 10.12 4.77
N ARG A 118 -6.87 10.53 6.05
CA ARG A 118 -7.91 11.44 6.57
C ARG A 118 -8.03 12.77 5.83
N ARG A 119 -6.90 13.28 5.29
CA ARG A 119 -6.88 14.57 4.58
C ARG A 119 -7.67 14.54 3.29
N MET A 120 -7.79 13.34 2.68
CA MET A 120 -8.50 13.15 1.41
C MET A 120 -9.98 12.78 1.59
N ALA A 121 -10.41 12.39 2.77
CA ALA A 121 -11.78 11.93 3.00
C ALA A 121 -12.84 13.00 2.66
N GLY A 122 -12.66 14.22 3.17
CA GLY A 122 -13.57 15.34 2.85
C GLY A 122 -13.57 15.72 1.38
N TYR A 123 -12.40 15.69 0.75
CA TYR A 123 -12.26 15.92 -0.70
C TYR A 123 -13.08 14.90 -1.50
N ALA A 124 -12.93 13.62 -1.16
CA ALA A 124 -13.63 12.53 -1.85
C ALA A 124 -15.16 12.71 -1.78
N LEU A 125 -15.68 13.02 -0.59
CA LEU A 125 -17.10 13.25 -0.37
C LEU A 125 -17.62 14.48 -1.13
N ALA A 126 -16.88 15.59 -1.13
CA ALA A 126 -17.24 16.79 -1.87
C ALA A 126 -17.22 16.58 -3.40
N LEU A 127 -16.23 15.80 -3.91
CA LEU A 127 -16.18 15.47 -5.35
C LEU A 127 -17.37 14.59 -5.75
N ARG A 128 -17.71 13.56 -4.97
CA ARG A 128 -18.88 12.72 -5.23
C ARG A 128 -20.17 13.53 -5.31
N ARG A 129 -20.37 14.50 -4.42
CA ARG A 129 -21.53 15.39 -4.51
C ARG A 129 -21.60 16.16 -5.82
N ARG A 130 -20.45 16.67 -6.29
CA ARG A 130 -20.39 17.36 -7.59
C ARG A 130 -20.68 16.41 -8.76
N ALA A 131 -20.18 15.17 -8.68
CA ALA A 131 -20.49 14.15 -9.67
C ALA A 131 -22.01 13.86 -9.71
N HIS A 132 -22.63 13.66 -8.55
CA HIS A 132 -24.08 13.45 -8.44
C HIS A 132 -24.89 14.65 -8.99
N ALA A 133 -24.47 15.89 -8.70
CA ALA A 133 -25.13 17.07 -9.26
C ALA A 133 -25.00 17.15 -10.79
N ALA A 134 -24.02 16.45 -11.38
CA ALA A 134 -23.84 16.28 -12.82
C ALA A 134 -24.43 14.95 -13.35
N ALA A 135 -25.29 14.30 -12.58
CA ALA A 135 -25.92 13.00 -12.88
C ALA A 135 -24.92 11.85 -13.11
N VAL A 136 -23.74 11.90 -12.48
CA VAL A 136 -22.74 10.84 -12.52
C VAL A 136 -22.66 10.12 -11.17
N ALA A 137 -22.83 8.79 -11.20
CA ALA A 137 -22.76 7.93 -10.00
C ALA A 137 -21.30 7.52 -9.71
N THR A 138 -20.50 8.45 -9.18
CA THR A 138 -19.13 8.16 -8.75
C THR A 138 -19.13 7.40 -7.43
N ARG A 139 -18.46 6.24 -7.37
CA ARG A 139 -18.23 5.44 -6.17
C ARG A 139 -16.89 5.82 -5.52
N ILE A 140 -16.84 5.82 -4.18
CA ILE A 140 -15.64 6.14 -3.41
C ILE A 140 -15.10 4.89 -2.74
N VAL A 141 -13.86 4.53 -3.06
CA VAL A 141 -13.01 3.60 -2.33
C VAL A 141 -12.00 4.40 -1.52
N HIS A 142 -12.04 4.30 -0.20
CA HIS A 142 -11.13 5.04 0.65
C HIS A 142 -10.24 4.12 1.47
N ILE A 143 -8.94 4.41 1.49
CA ILE A 143 -7.93 3.62 2.19
C ILE A 143 -7.57 4.29 3.51
N GLN A 144 -7.44 3.52 4.58
CA GLN A 144 -7.28 3.91 5.98
C GLN A 144 -8.56 4.49 6.61
N ASP A 145 -8.64 4.44 7.93
CA ASP A 145 -9.77 4.95 8.69
C ASP A 145 -9.90 6.48 8.55
N PRO A 146 -10.93 7.00 7.87
CA PRO A 146 -11.15 8.43 7.69
C PRO A 146 -11.63 9.13 8.96
N ARG A 147 -11.94 8.41 10.04
CA ARG A 147 -12.63 8.88 11.25
C ARG A 147 -14.04 9.45 10.95
N LEU A 148 -14.67 8.88 9.95
CA LEU A 148 -16.04 9.19 9.52
C LEU A 148 -16.85 7.90 9.49
N PRO A 149 -18.20 7.99 9.56
CA PRO A 149 -19.05 6.81 9.43
C PRO A 149 -18.77 6.05 8.12
N PRO A 150 -18.58 4.71 8.17
CA PRO A 150 -18.25 3.91 6.98
C PRO A 150 -19.27 4.05 5.84
N HIS A 151 -20.57 4.18 6.14
CA HIS A 151 -21.63 4.29 5.15
C HIS A 151 -21.51 5.53 4.22
N LEU A 152 -20.66 6.49 4.56
CA LEU A 152 -20.34 7.62 3.70
C LEU A 152 -19.43 7.26 2.52
N PHE A 153 -18.93 6.05 2.46
CA PHE A 153 -18.06 5.53 1.40
C PHE A 153 -18.69 4.27 0.81
N ASP A 154 -18.41 3.99 -0.46
CA ASP A 154 -18.88 2.74 -1.07
C ASP A 154 -18.04 1.56 -0.58
N ALA A 155 -16.75 1.78 -0.35
CA ALA A 155 -15.86 0.84 0.32
C ALA A 155 -14.78 1.55 1.13
N LEU A 156 -14.43 0.97 2.28
CA LEU A 156 -13.26 1.32 3.07
C LEU A 156 -12.29 0.14 3.08
N VAL A 157 -11.00 0.43 2.86
CA VAL A 157 -9.92 -0.54 3.04
C VAL A 157 -9.06 -0.06 4.21
N VAL A 158 -9.09 -0.79 5.31
CA VAL A 158 -8.43 -0.35 6.55
C VAL A 158 -7.46 -1.41 7.07
N PRO A 159 -6.28 -1.01 7.58
CA PRO A 159 -5.40 -1.95 8.26
C PRO A 159 -6.05 -2.43 9.56
N ARG A 160 -5.74 -3.66 9.97
CA ARG A 160 -6.33 -4.32 11.16
C ARG A 160 -6.24 -3.48 12.44
N HIS A 161 -5.20 -2.67 12.58
CA HIS A 161 -4.99 -1.81 13.74
C HIS A 161 -5.83 -0.51 13.73
N ASP A 162 -6.57 -0.22 12.65
CA ASP A 162 -7.56 0.85 12.60
C ASP A 162 -8.93 0.34 13.12
N GLN A 163 -9.76 1.26 13.65
CA GLN A 163 -10.99 0.89 14.37
C GLN A 163 -12.23 0.75 13.48
N ALA A 164 -12.21 1.35 12.27
CA ALA A 164 -13.38 1.29 11.40
C ALA A 164 -13.77 -0.15 11.05
N ARG A 165 -15.05 -0.48 11.24
CA ARG A 165 -15.65 -1.78 10.89
C ARG A 165 -17.04 -1.53 10.32
N GLY A 166 -17.52 -2.44 9.48
CA GLY A 166 -18.85 -2.35 8.84
C GLY A 166 -18.96 -3.29 7.63
N PRO A 167 -20.15 -3.38 7.05
CA PRO A 167 -20.40 -4.28 5.91
C PRO A 167 -19.63 -3.89 4.64
N ASN A 168 -19.23 -2.61 4.53
CA ASN A 168 -18.44 -2.07 3.42
C ASN A 168 -16.97 -1.81 3.81
N VAL A 169 -16.49 -2.45 4.89
CA VAL A 169 -15.11 -2.28 5.37
C VAL A 169 -14.32 -3.57 5.15
N LEU A 170 -13.30 -3.49 4.31
CA LEU A 170 -12.35 -4.56 4.06
C LEU A 170 -11.11 -4.33 4.93
N VAL A 171 -10.69 -5.37 5.65
CA VAL A 171 -9.58 -5.28 6.61
C VAL A 171 -8.36 -5.97 6.06
N THR A 172 -7.21 -5.29 6.08
CA THR A 172 -5.90 -5.83 5.69
C THR A 172 -4.98 -5.96 6.90
N THR A 173 -4.03 -6.88 6.85
CA THR A 173 -2.98 -7.03 7.87
C THR A 173 -1.85 -6.06 7.60
N GLY A 174 -1.35 -6.03 6.37
CA GLY A 174 -0.27 -5.16 5.91
C GLY A 174 -0.73 -3.86 5.28
N ALA A 175 0.24 -3.02 4.94
CA ALA A 175 0.04 -1.87 4.07
C ALA A 175 -0.08 -2.32 2.61
N LEU A 176 -1.00 -1.69 1.87
CA LEU A 176 -1.15 -1.95 0.44
C LEU A 176 0.13 -1.55 -0.31
N ASN A 177 0.60 -2.43 -1.18
CA ASN A 177 1.81 -2.21 -1.95
C ASN A 177 1.71 -2.88 -3.34
N ARG A 178 2.64 -2.54 -4.23
CA ARG A 178 2.64 -3.00 -5.63
C ARG A 178 3.42 -4.29 -5.86
N LEU A 179 4.18 -4.73 -4.87
CA LEU A 179 5.02 -5.92 -5.03
C LEU A 179 4.14 -7.16 -5.11
N THR A 180 4.58 -8.08 -5.94
CA THR A 180 4.04 -9.43 -6.07
C THR A 180 5.21 -10.41 -6.07
N PRO A 181 5.01 -11.68 -5.76
CA PRO A 181 6.07 -12.68 -5.88
C PRO A 181 6.71 -12.69 -7.27
N ALA A 182 5.90 -12.53 -8.32
CA ALA A 182 6.38 -12.47 -9.70
C ALA A 182 7.26 -11.22 -9.95
N SER A 183 6.86 -10.04 -9.44
CA SER A 183 7.66 -8.82 -9.61
C SER A 183 8.97 -8.86 -8.82
N ILE A 184 9.00 -9.49 -7.65
CA ILE A 184 10.23 -9.73 -6.88
C ILE A 184 11.17 -10.67 -7.66
N GLN A 185 10.63 -11.74 -8.22
CA GLN A 185 11.43 -12.68 -9.02
C GLN A 185 11.96 -12.02 -10.30
N ALA A 186 11.16 -11.25 -11.02
CA ALA A 186 11.58 -10.49 -12.19
C ALA A 186 12.72 -9.52 -11.85
N ALA A 187 12.56 -8.74 -10.76
CA ALA A 187 13.60 -7.82 -10.31
C ALA A 187 14.90 -8.52 -9.88
N LEU A 188 14.82 -9.73 -9.32
CA LEU A 188 15.99 -10.56 -9.02
C LEU A 188 16.76 -10.92 -10.29
N MET A 189 16.07 -11.27 -11.37
CA MET A 189 16.71 -11.63 -12.64
C MET A 189 17.38 -10.45 -13.34
N GLU A 190 16.94 -9.24 -13.04
CA GLU A 190 17.49 -7.98 -13.56
C GLU A 190 18.61 -7.39 -12.69
N MET A 191 18.96 -8.03 -11.57
CA MET A 191 20.01 -7.52 -10.68
C MET A 191 21.39 -7.55 -11.35
N PRO A 192 22.25 -6.54 -11.10
CA PRO A 192 23.63 -6.54 -11.53
C PRO A 192 24.38 -7.80 -11.07
N SER A 193 25.26 -8.34 -11.93
CA SER A 193 25.97 -9.60 -11.68
C SER A 193 26.78 -9.63 -10.39
N ARG A 194 27.25 -8.46 -9.91
CA ARG A 194 27.96 -8.36 -8.64
C ARG A 194 27.15 -8.82 -7.43
N TRP A 195 25.81 -8.81 -7.55
CA TRP A 195 24.91 -9.27 -6.49
C TRP A 195 24.68 -10.78 -6.53
N LEU A 196 24.72 -11.40 -7.71
CA LEU A 196 24.31 -12.78 -7.93
C LEU A 196 25.41 -13.83 -7.65
N GLY A 197 26.67 -13.40 -7.52
CA GLY A 197 27.81 -14.30 -7.31
C GLY A 197 28.67 -13.96 -6.09
N ALA A 198 28.29 -12.95 -5.33
CA ALA A 198 29.21 -12.26 -4.46
C ALA A 198 29.48 -12.95 -3.12
N THR A 199 28.66 -13.91 -2.66
CA THR A 199 28.83 -14.42 -1.29
C THR A 199 28.71 -15.93 -1.16
N ARG A 200 29.62 -16.52 -0.35
CA ARG A 200 29.47 -17.86 0.21
C ARG A 200 28.67 -17.85 1.52
N ARG A 201 28.36 -16.65 2.05
CA ARG A 201 27.65 -16.44 3.29
C ARG A 201 26.15 -16.36 3.06
N THR A 202 25.38 -16.51 4.12
CA THR A 202 23.92 -16.29 4.09
C THR A 202 23.61 -14.81 3.77
N ALA A 203 22.98 -14.53 2.64
CA ALA A 203 22.58 -13.18 2.29
C ALA A 203 21.36 -12.74 3.10
N VAL A 204 21.48 -11.64 3.84
CA VAL A 204 20.40 -11.07 4.66
C VAL A 204 20.19 -9.62 4.28
N ALA A 205 19.01 -9.29 3.81
CA ALA A 205 18.64 -7.91 3.54
C ALA A 205 18.40 -7.13 4.85
N VAL A 206 18.90 -5.91 4.93
CA VAL A 206 18.65 -5.01 6.07
C VAL A 206 18.02 -3.72 5.54
N MET A 207 16.72 -3.58 5.75
CA MET A 207 15.94 -2.41 5.32
C MET A 207 15.94 -1.37 6.42
N LEU A 208 16.63 -0.26 6.19
CA LEU A 208 16.83 0.78 7.18
C LEU A 208 15.79 1.90 7.01
N GLY A 209 14.95 2.07 8.02
CA GLY A 209 14.16 3.28 8.22
C GLY A 209 15.02 4.43 8.74
N GLY A 210 14.49 5.27 9.59
CA GLY A 210 15.26 6.38 10.15
C GLY A 210 14.37 7.47 10.74
N ASP A 211 14.80 8.70 10.57
CA ASP A 211 14.17 9.88 11.15
C ASP A 211 12.67 9.97 10.84
N ASN A 212 11.89 10.22 11.86
CA ASN A 212 10.46 10.39 11.74
C ASN A 212 9.90 11.35 12.82
N ARG A 213 8.59 11.50 12.90
CA ARG A 213 7.95 12.40 13.88
C ARG A 213 8.07 11.93 15.33
N ARG A 214 8.46 10.68 15.59
CA ARG A 214 8.51 10.09 16.93
C ARG A 214 9.90 10.16 17.54
N TYR A 215 10.93 10.08 16.71
CA TYR A 215 12.33 10.14 17.11
C TYR A 215 13.23 10.53 15.94
N ARG A 216 14.41 10.98 16.30
CA ARG A 216 15.55 11.09 15.40
C ARG A 216 16.59 10.06 15.82
N VAL A 217 17.27 9.48 14.84
CA VAL A 217 18.34 8.51 15.08
C VAL A 217 19.57 9.29 15.54
N ASP A 218 19.91 9.17 16.81
CA ASP A 218 21.14 9.69 17.40
C ASP A 218 22.28 8.66 17.37
N ASP A 219 23.45 9.04 17.85
CA ASP A 219 24.62 8.20 17.85
C ASP A 219 24.46 6.94 18.73
N ALA A 220 23.77 7.03 19.84
CA ALA A 220 23.51 5.90 20.72
C ALA A 220 22.58 4.89 20.05
N MET A 221 21.52 5.34 19.39
CA MET A 221 20.61 4.50 18.62
C MET A 221 21.32 3.84 17.43
N ALA A 222 22.12 4.60 16.68
CA ALA A 222 22.89 4.09 15.54
C ALA A 222 23.91 3.04 15.97
N SER A 223 24.68 3.32 17.01
CA SER A 223 25.68 2.38 17.59
C SER A 223 25.03 1.11 18.17
N GLY A 224 23.89 1.27 18.85
CA GLY A 224 23.12 0.13 19.37
C GLY A 224 22.56 -0.77 18.25
N MET A 225 22.09 -0.19 17.16
CA MET A 225 21.64 -0.94 15.98
C MET A 225 22.82 -1.65 15.30
N ALA A 226 23.92 -0.93 15.09
CA ALA A 226 25.13 -1.48 14.49
C ALA A 226 25.67 -2.69 15.27
N GLY A 227 25.74 -2.59 16.63
CA GLY A 227 26.16 -3.70 17.47
C GLY A 227 25.28 -4.94 17.38
N ARG A 228 23.94 -4.75 17.33
CA ARG A 228 23.00 -5.87 17.13
C ARG A 228 23.15 -6.54 15.77
N LEU A 229 23.28 -5.75 14.71
CA LEU A 229 23.46 -6.27 13.35
C LEU A 229 24.80 -6.98 13.18
N ALA A 230 25.87 -6.46 13.77
CA ALA A 230 27.19 -7.11 13.75
C ALA A 230 27.20 -8.44 14.52
N ALA A 231 26.55 -8.50 15.68
CA ALA A 231 26.37 -9.75 16.42
C ALA A 231 25.55 -10.77 15.60
N PHE A 232 24.44 -10.32 14.99
CA PHE A 232 23.61 -11.16 14.15
C PHE A 232 24.37 -11.70 12.94
N ALA A 233 25.14 -10.85 12.23
CA ALA A 233 25.93 -11.25 11.07
C ALA A 233 26.96 -12.33 11.44
N ARG A 234 27.69 -12.13 12.54
CA ARG A 234 28.65 -13.09 13.05
C ARG A 234 28.01 -14.43 13.43
N ASP A 235 26.90 -14.38 14.18
CA ASP A 235 26.26 -15.56 14.71
C ASP A 235 25.59 -16.42 13.63
N ASN A 236 25.24 -15.85 12.47
CA ASN A 236 24.59 -16.53 11.35
C ASN A 236 25.51 -16.73 10.11
N ASP A 237 26.78 -16.41 10.20
CA ASP A 237 27.70 -16.34 9.05
C ASP A 237 27.03 -15.61 7.87
N ALA A 238 26.49 -14.41 8.17
CA ALA A 238 25.68 -13.66 7.21
C ALA A 238 26.45 -12.51 6.58
N GLN A 239 26.12 -12.24 5.32
CA GLN A 239 26.45 -11.00 4.64
C GLN A 239 25.20 -10.10 4.64
N LEU A 240 25.30 -8.91 5.21
CA LEU A 240 24.22 -7.95 5.30
C LEU A 240 24.18 -7.05 4.07
N ILE A 241 23.04 -7.02 3.38
CA ILE A 241 22.78 -6.13 2.26
C ILE A 241 21.99 -4.94 2.81
N LEU A 242 22.66 -3.79 2.98
CA LEU A 242 22.02 -2.61 3.55
C LEU A 242 21.25 -1.84 2.48
N VAL A 243 19.97 -1.63 2.70
CA VAL A 243 19.11 -0.81 1.85
C VAL A 243 18.58 0.36 2.67
N ALA A 244 19.15 1.53 2.44
CA ALA A 244 18.75 2.76 3.12
C ALA A 244 17.46 3.35 2.51
N SER A 245 16.61 3.90 3.34
CA SER A 245 15.47 4.71 2.90
C SER A 245 15.87 6.20 2.83
N ARG A 246 15.03 7.02 2.21
CA ARG A 246 15.21 8.49 2.18
C ARG A 246 15.26 9.16 3.57
N ARG A 247 14.89 8.43 4.63
CA ARG A 247 14.88 8.90 6.01
C ARG A 247 16.06 8.38 6.82
N THR A 248 16.84 7.50 6.24
CA THR A 248 18.01 6.89 6.89
C THR A 248 19.12 7.92 6.94
N PRO A 249 19.58 8.34 8.12
CA PRO A 249 20.73 9.25 8.22
C PRO A 249 22.03 8.50 7.90
N ASP A 250 22.98 9.19 7.28
CA ASP A 250 24.30 8.64 6.92
C ASP A 250 25.01 8.07 8.15
N LEU A 251 24.89 8.74 9.30
CA LEU A 251 25.42 8.27 10.60
C LEU A 251 25.05 6.82 10.89
N LEU A 252 23.81 6.38 10.57
CA LEU A 252 23.39 5.01 10.82
C LEU A 252 24.12 4.02 9.91
N VAL A 253 24.23 4.35 8.62
CA VAL A 253 24.93 3.52 7.64
C VAL A 253 26.42 3.42 7.99
N ASP A 254 27.05 4.55 8.34
CA ASP A 254 28.47 4.61 8.76
C ASP A 254 28.74 3.76 10.00
N ARG A 255 27.86 3.85 11.02
CA ARG A 255 28.02 3.03 12.24
C ARG A 255 27.87 1.54 11.96
N ILE A 256 26.94 1.14 11.10
CA ILE A 256 26.73 -0.28 10.73
C ILE A 256 27.92 -0.79 9.93
N THR A 257 28.39 -0.04 8.92
CA THR A 257 29.56 -0.43 8.10
C THR A 257 30.84 -0.51 8.90
N ALA A 258 31.06 0.42 9.82
CA ALA A 258 32.24 0.41 10.70
C ALA A 258 32.23 -0.77 11.71
N ALA A 259 31.07 -1.32 12.04
CA ALA A 259 30.92 -2.42 12.99
C ALA A 259 31.07 -3.81 12.35
N LEU A 260 31.12 -3.90 11.02
CA LEU A 260 31.14 -5.15 10.26
C LEU A 260 32.47 -5.29 9.46
N PRO A 261 33.01 -6.50 9.31
CA PRO A 261 34.03 -6.80 8.30
C PRO A 261 33.50 -6.44 6.90
N THR A 262 34.39 -5.98 6.03
CA THR A 262 34.02 -5.54 4.67
C THR A 262 33.40 -6.64 3.80
N ASP A 263 33.73 -7.91 4.06
CA ASP A 263 33.15 -9.08 3.40
C ASP A 263 31.79 -9.49 3.98
N GLN A 264 31.34 -8.86 5.07
CA GLN A 264 30.04 -9.09 5.68
C GLN A 264 29.02 -7.98 5.41
N VAL A 265 29.35 -6.95 4.64
CA VAL A 265 28.43 -5.86 4.32
C VAL A 265 28.48 -5.52 2.85
N MET A 266 27.32 -5.32 2.27
CA MET A 266 27.15 -4.81 0.89
C MET A 266 26.21 -3.60 0.90
N LEU A 267 26.56 -2.61 0.08
CA LEU A 267 25.78 -1.41 -0.14
C LEU A 267 25.46 -1.26 -1.63
N PRO A 268 24.28 -0.76 -1.99
CA PRO A 268 24.02 -0.29 -3.35
C PRO A 268 25.00 0.82 -3.74
N HIS A 269 25.40 0.87 -5.01
CA HIS A 269 26.09 2.03 -5.56
C HIS A 269 25.09 3.09 -6.00
N ASP A 270 25.50 4.36 -6.00
CA ASP A 270 24.63 5.50 -6.34
C ASP A 270 24.11 5.45 -7.79
N ASP A 271 24.85 4.83 -8.69
CA ASP A 271 24.52 4.65 -10.11
C ASP A 271 23.68 3.39 -10.41
N GLU A 272 23.42 2.56 -9.40
CA GLU A 272 22.60 1.36 -9.59
C GLU A 272 21.11 1.69 -9.67
N PRO A 273 20.35 0.95 -10.48
CA PRO A 273 18.90 1.05 -10.48
C PRO A 273 18.33 0.68 -9.11
N ASN A 274 17.04 0.96 -8.89
CA ASN A 274 16.37 0.55 -7.66
C ASN A 274 16.39 -0.98 -7.49
N ILE A 275 17.37 -1.48 -6.76
CA ILE A 275 17.58 -2.92 -6.50
C ILE A 275 16.66 -3.47 -5.38
N TYR A 276 15.90 -2.61 -4.71
CA TYR A 276 15.10 -2.99 -3.52
C TYR A 276 14.25 -4.27 -3.72
N PRO A 277 13.45 -4.41 -4.80
CA PRO A 277 12.66 -5.63 -4.99
C PRO A 277 13.53 -6.86 -5.26
N GLY A 278 14.64 -6.69 -6.02
CA GLY A 278 15.60 -7.76 -6.31
C GLY A 278 16.30 -8.28 -5.06
N VAL A 279 16.67 -7.37 -4.14
CA VAL A 279 17.26 -7.73 -2.83
C VAL A 279 16.29 -8.57 -2.00
N LEU A 280 14.99 -8.30 -2.01
CA LEU A 280 13.98 -9.16 -1.37
C LEU A 280 13.92 -10.55 -2.00
N GLY A 281 14.18 -10.68 -3.29
CA GLY A 281 14.27 -11.95 -4.01
C GLY A 281 15.60 -12.67 -3.74
N LEU A 282 16.70 -11.96 -3.54
CA LEU A 282 18.04 -12.51 -3.32
C LEU A 282 18.20 -13.01 -1.87
N ALA A 283 17.81 -12.19 -0.89
CA ALA A 283 18.08 -12.44 0.52
C ALA A 283 17.32 -13.68 1.04
N GLN A 284 17.98 -14.48 1.88
CA GLN A 284 17.39 -15.64 2.54
C GLN A 284 16.54 -15.23 3.74
N ALA A 285 16.79 -14.06 4.30
CA ALA A 285 16.01 -13.44 5.35
C ALA A 285 16.09 -11.91 5.24
N THR A 286 15.14 -11.21 5.84
CA THR A 286 15.13 -9.74 5.85
C THR A 286 15.04 -9.22 7.28
N ILE A 287 15.86 -8.24 7.63
CA ILE A 287 15.77 -7.47 8.87
C ILE A 287 15.20 -6.09 8.51
N ILE A 288 14.25 -5.62 9.29
CA ILE A 288 13.59 -4.32 9.05
C ILE A 288 13.53 -3.54 10.35
N THR A 289 13.92 -2.28 10.32
CA THR A 289 13.74 -1.40 11.47
C THR A 289 12.26 -1.15 11.75
N ALA A 290 11.87 -1.17 13.01
CA ALA A 290 10.47 -1.23 13.45
C ALA A 290 9.62 0.00 13.06
N ASP A 291 10.22 1.08 12.54
CA ASP A 291 9.51 2.31 12.16
C ASP A 291 8.74 2.23 10.82
N SER A 292 8.93 1.17 10.04
CA SER A 292 8.43 1.12 8.67
C SER A 292 7.37 0.04 8.43
N VAL A 293 6.11 0.45 8.46
CA VAL A 293 4.95 -0.40 8.10
C VAL A 293 5.05 -0.89 6.65
N ASN A 294 5.43 -0.01 5.70
CA ASN A 294 5.49 -0.36 4.28
C ASN A 294 6.57 -1.41 4.02
N MET A 295 7.82 -1.19 4.50
CA MET A 295 8.91 -2.14 4.27
C MET A 295 8.61 -3.52 4.87
N ALA A 296 8.01 -3.57 6.07
CA ALA A 296 7.62 -4.84 6.69
C ALA A 296 6.55 -5.57 5.90
N SER A 297 5.57 -4.84 5.35
CA SER A 297 4.53 -5.42 4.49
C SER A 297 5.08 -5.89 3.16
N GLU A 298 5.98 -5.14 2.55
CA GLU A 298 6.63 -5.46 1.27
C GLU A 298 7.54 -6.70 1.40
N ALA A 299 8.35 -6.76 2.45
CA ALA A 299 9.23 -7.90 2.67
C ALA A 299 8.47 -9.20 2.95
N ALA A 300 7.33 -9.13 3.65
CA ALA A 300 6.50 -10.29 3.94
C ALA A 300 5.89 -10.95 2.70
N ILE A 301 5.87 -10.26 1.54
CA ILE A 301 5.44 -10.85 0.27
C ILE A 301 6.43 -11.92 -0.21
N SER A 302 7.70 -11.84 0.17
CA SER A 302 8.70 -12.84 -0.22
C SER A 302 8.38 -14.25 0.31
N GLY A 303 7.63 -14.36 1.42
CA GLY A 303 7.39 -15.62 2.13
C GLY A 303 8.65 -16.17 2.82
N ARG A 304 9.66 -15.33 2.99
CA ARG A 304 10.90 -15.64 3.70
C ARG A 304 10.88 -15.03 5.12
N PRO A 305 11.79 -15.43 6.03
CA PRO A 305 11.88 -14.84 7.34
C PRO A 305 12.02 -13.32 7.30
N VAL A 306 11.11 -12.60 7.96
CA VAL A 306 11.16 -11.15 8.13
C VAL A 306 11.24 -10.82 9.61
N MET A 307 12.37 -10.26 10.03
CA MET A 307 12.68 -9.95 11.42
C MET A 307 12.59 -8.45 11.66
N ILE A 308 11.90 -8.05 12.73
CA ILE A 308 11.71 -6.64 13.09
C ILE A 308 12.74 -6.23 14.13
N ALA A 309 13.62 -5.31 13.76
CA ALA A 309 14.65 -4.73 14.60
C ALA A 309 14.11 -3.51 15.36
N PRO A 310 13.96 -3.57 16.70
CA PRO A 310 13.44 -2.46 17.47
C PRO A 310 14.45 -1.31 17.58
N TRP A 311 13.97 -0.06 17.51
CA TRP A 311 14.78 1.11 17.81
C TRP A 311 15.02 1.31 19.31
N ARG A 312 14.04 0.95 20.13
CA ARG A 312 14.05 1.07 21.59
C ARG A 312 14.18 -0.29 22.23
N ALA A 313 14.42 -0.31 23.53
CA ALA A 313 14.45 -1.55 24.28
C ALA A 313 13.16 -2.34 24.08
N ALA A 314 13.30 -3.56 23.60
CA ALA A 314 12.20 -4.51 23.44
C ALA A 314 11.99 -5.28 24.73
N THR A 315 10.75 -5.69 25.00
CA THR A 315 10.36 -6.58 26.08
C THR A 315 9.57 -7.76 25.54
N PRO A 316 9.42 -8.86 26.29
CA PRO A 316 8.57 -9.98 25.86
C PRO A 316 7.15 -9.54 25.46
N ASP A 317 6.55 -8.58 26.20
CA ASP A 317 5.23 -8.05 25.94
C ASP A 317 5.19 -6.98 24.83
N ASN A 318 6.35 -6.48 24.41
CA ASN A 318 6.48 -5.47 23.36
C ASN A 318 7.75 -5.70 22.54
N PRO A 319 7.81 -6.76 21.73
CA PRO A 319 9.02 -7.16 21.02
C PRO A 319 9.42 -6.22 19.89
N SER A 320 8.51 -5.37 19.40
CA SER A 320 8.83 -4.33 18.41
C SER A 320 9.44 -3.06 19.03
N GLY A 321 9.37 -2.89 20.36
CA GLY A 321 9.78 -1.66 21.06
C GLY A 321 8.95 -0.43 20.70
N GLU A 322 7.87 -0.58 19.94
CA GLU A 322 7.04 0.49 19.41
C GLU A 322 5.79 0.73 20.26
N THR A 323 5.07 1.84 20.00
CA THR A 323 3.87 2.23 20.73
C THR A 323 2.70 2.56 19.80
N GLY A 324 1.48 2.51 20.35
CA GLY A 324 0.27 2.91 19.64
C GLY A 324 0.03 2.08 18.38
N ARG A 325 -0.30 2.74 17.26
CA ARG A 325 -0.64 2.07 16.00
C ARG A 325 0.49 1.23 15.41
N LEU A 326 1.73 1.67 15.59
CA LEU A 326 2.88 0.95 15.04
C LEU A 326 3.11 -0.35 15.81
N ARG A 327 2.97 -0.33 17.14
CA ARG A 327 2.96 -1.55 17.96
C ARG A 327 1.82 -2.49 17.51
N ALA A 328 0.59 -1.98 17.42
CA ALA A 328 -0.56 -2.79 17.01
C ALA A 328 -0.41 -3.38 15.58
N PHE A 329 0.30 -2.69 14.68
CA PHE A 329 0.67 -3.23 13.38
C PHE A 329 1.62 -4.42 13.52
N HIS A 330 2.72 -4.26 14.27
CA HIS A 330 3.69 -5.35 14.44
C HIS A 330 3.07 -6.55 15.17
N ASP A 331 2.28 -6.30 16.22
CA ASP A 331 1.57 -7.37 16.93
C ASP A 331 0.66 -8.16 15.98
N ALA A 332 -0.05 -7.49 15.06
CA ALA A 332 -0.87 -8.14 14.05
C ALA A 332 -0.04 -8.96 13.04
N MET A 333 1.11 -8.44 12.60
CA MET A 333 2.02 -9.14 11.68
C MET A 333 2.66 -10.36 12.34
N PHE A 334 3.05 -10.27 13.62
CA PHE A 334 3.57 -11.38 14.42
C PHE A 334 2.51 -12.47 14.62
N ALA A 335 1.29 -12.08 15.01
CA ALA A 335 0.19 -13.02 15.24
C ALA A 335 -0.25 -13.73 13.96
N ALA A 336 -0.08 -13.10 12.80
CA ALA A 336 -0.37 -13.69 11.49
C ALA A 336 0.79 -14.51 10.90
N GLY A 337 1.94 -14.60 11.56
CA GLY A 337 3.10 -15.36 11.09
C GLY A 337 3.85 -14.72 9.92
N HIS A 338 3.57 -13.44 9.61
CA HIS A 338 4.23 -12.74 8.51
C HIS A 338 5.61 -12.19 8.89
N THR A 339 5.80 -11.84 10.15
CA THR A 339 7.06 -11.33 10.68
C THR A 339 7.32 -11.88 12.07
N VAL A 340 8.56 -11.74 12.53
CA VAL A 340 8.98 -12.11 13.91
C VAL A 340 9.87 -11.01 14.49
N PRO A 341 10.02 -10.92 15.81
CA PRO A 341 11.03 -10.06 16.43
C PRO A 341 12.44 -10.48 16.00
N LEU A 342 13.37 -9.52 15.89
CA LEU A 342 14.78 -9.83 15.65
C LEU A 342 15.36 -10.63 16.81
N GLY A 343 15.74 -11.86 16.54
CA GLY A 343 16.48 -12.77 17.44
C GLY A 343 17.94 -12.87 17.09
N ALA A 344 18.68 -13.73 17.81
CA ALA A 344 20.10 -14.00 17.54
C ALA A 344 20.31 -14.84 16.28
N ARG A 345 19.33 -15.64 15.87
CA ARG A 345 19.42 -16.55 14.72
C ARG A 345 18.34 -16.24 13.70
N ILE A 346 18.62 -16.57 12.43
CA ILE A 346 17.61 -16.62 11.38
C ILE A 346 16.60 -17.70 11.78
N PRO A 347 15.31 -17.36 11.92
CA PRO A 347 14.32 -18.35 12.32
C PRO A 347 14.12 -19.38 11.20
N SER A 348 13.94 -20.64 11.62
CA SER A 348 13.58 -21.74 10.73
C SER A 348 12.06 -21.96 10.73
N GLY A 349 11.52 -22.51 9.65
CA GLY A 349 10.12 -22.86 9.51
C GLY A 349 9.42 -22.11 8.38
N PRO A 350 8.17 -22.44 8.12
CA PRO A 350 7.38 -21.73 7.13
C PRO A 350 7.01 -20.34 7.63
N PHE A 351 7.04 -19.37 6.71
CA PHE A 351 6.55 -18.01 6.94
C PHE A 351 5.34 -17.77 6.06
N GLU A 352 4.27 -17.27 6.67
CA GLU A 352 3.07 -16.93 5.94
C GLU A 352 3.33 -15.71 5.04
N ARG A 353 3.15 -15.92 3.72
CA ARG A 353 3.27 -14.85 2.75
C ARG A 353 2.13 -13.85 2.92
N LEU A 354 2.46 -12.56 2.90
CA LEU A 354 1.45 -11.51 2.89
C LEU A 354 0.90 -11.32 1.46
N ASP A 355 -0.08 -12.14 1.09
CA ASP A 355 -0.71 -12.11 -0.23
C ASP A 355 -2.18 -11.69 -0.13
N GLU A 356 -2.40 -10.39 0.12
CA GLU A 356 -3.74 -9.85 0.36
C GLU A 356 -4.31 -9.09 -0.85
N MET A 357 -3.46 -8.64 -1.80
CA MET A 357 -3.86 -7.64 -2.78
C MET A 357 -4.88 -8.15 -3.80
N ASP A 358 -4.68 -9.36 -4.34
CA ASP A 358 -5.58 -9.90 -5.35
C ASP A 358 -6.92 -10.32 -4.72
N ARG A 359 -6.89 -10.95 -3.53
CA ARG A 359 -8.10 -11.22 -2.74
C ARG A 359 -8.87 -9.93 -2.39
N LEU A 360 -8.14 -8.87 -2.00
CA LEU A 360 -8.73 -7.58 -1.70
C LEU A 360 -9.42 -6.97 -2.93
N ALA A 361 -8.78 -7.06 -4.10
CA ALA A 361 -9.35 -6.59 -5.36
C ALA A 361 -10.65 -7.34 -5.70
N GLU A 362 -10.67 -8.67 -5.58
CA GLU A 362 -11.89 -9.47 -5.80
C GLU A 362 -13.02 -9.12 -4.84
N GLN A 363 -12.71 -8.98 -3.53
CA GLN A 363 -13.70 -8.58 -2.53
C GLN A 363 -14.25 -7.18 -2.82
N LEU A 364 -13.37 -6.25 -3.25
CA LEU A 364 -13.76 -4.91 -3.59
C LEU A 364 -14.66 -4.86 -4.84
N LEU A 365 -14.34 -5.64 -5.87
CA LEU A 365 -15.17 -5.77 -7.07
C LEU A 365 -16.58 -6.29 -6.72
N LYS A 366 -16.68 -7.33 -5.89
CA LYS A 366 -17.98 -7.83 -5.40
C LYS A 366 -18.75 -6.76 -4.63
N LEU A 367 -18.08 -6.02 -3.75
CA LEU A 367 -18.70 -4.96 -2.96
C LEU A 367 -19.19 -3.79 -3.82
N LEU A 368 -18.48 -3.50 -4.91
CA LEU A 368 -18.86 -2.49 -5.88
C LEU A 368 -19.89 -3.00 -6.92
N GLY A 369 -20.30 -4.27 -6.89
CA GLY A 369 -21.22 -4.88 -7.85
C GLY A 369 -20.65 -4.89 -9.26
N ARG A 370 -19.37 -5.24 -9.41
CA ARG A 370 -18.62 -5.24 -10.68
C ARG A 370 -18.01 -6.61 -10.96
#